data_3582202c722ade6da02e4c294eb7bade
#
_entry.id   3582202c722ade6da02e4c294eb7bade
#
_cell.length_a   1.000
_cell.length_b   1.000
_cell.length_c   1.000
_cell.angle_alpha   90.00
_cell.angle_beta   90.00
_cell.angle_gamma   90.00
#
_symmetry.space_group_name_H-M   'P 1'
#
loop_
_entity.id
_entity.type
_entity.pdbx_description
1 polymer ?
#
loop_
_entity_poly.entity_id
_entity_poly.type
_entity_poly.pdbx_seq_one_letter_code
_entity_poly.pdbx_strand_id
1 'polypeptide(L)'
;LVNNAGIGNAWTVLDVPPENLRKMFDINLLSHWTAVQEFLPDMITRRKGHIMAVASLASFVALAGAVDYSSTKAALMAFHEGLTQELKHRYKCPQIQTSIVHPNWTRSAITSHSAIAAGLKSVDAKVLEPEDVAEAMVRQIIEVKSGQLILGPALAPIIRALPLWLQELIRDSQANVVNGNGSTAGG
;
A
#
# COMPACT_ATOMS: atom_id res chain seq x y z
N LEU A 1 4.14 11.25 12.43
CA LEU A 1 2.99 10.38 12.25
C LEU A 1 3.36 9.24 11.31
N VAL A 2 3.13 7.99 11.74
CA VAL A 2 3.28 6.82 10.88
C VAL A 2 1.91 6.16 10.72
N ASN A 3 1.36 6.25 9.53
CA ASN A 3 0.11 5.63 9.12
C ASN A 3 0.40 4.22 8.57
N ASN A 4 0.42 3.24 9.47
CA ASN A 4 0.76 1.85 9.18
C ASN A 4 -0.45 0.91 9.17
N ALA A 5 -1.56 1.29 9.80
CA ALA A 5 -2.73 0.43 9.91
C ALA A 5 -3.19 -0.06 8.52
N GLY A 6 -3.46 -1.36 8.41
CA GLY A 6 -3.91 -1.93 7.16
C GLY A 6 -4.36 -3.37 7.33
N ILE A 7 -5.35 -3.75 6.54
CA ILE A 7 -5.86 -5.10 6.42
C ILE A 7 -5.81 -5.55 4.96
N GLY A 8 -5.86 -6.85 4.74
CA GLY A 8 -5.97 -7.46 3.43
C GLY A 8 -6.81 -8.74 3.50
N ASN A 9 -7.34 -9.14 2.39
CA ASN A 9 -8.10 -10.36 2.22
C ASN A 9 -7.86 -10.95 0.81
N ALA A 10 -8.54 -12.02 0.49
CA ALA A 10 -8.48 -12.70 -0.81
C ALA A 10 -9.91 -12.92 -1.31
N TRP A 11 -10.53 -11.86 -1.83
CA TRP A 11 -11.87 -11.91 -2.43
C TRP A 11 -11.83 -11.50 -3.89
N THR A 12 -12.68 -12.11 -4.69
CA THR A 12 -12.98 -11.57 -6.02
C THR A 12 -13.94 -10.38 -5.91
N VAL A 13 -14.07 -9.61 -6.99
CA VAL A 13 -14.99 -8.46 -7.01
C VAL A 13 -16.46 -8.87 -6.75
N LEU A 14 -16.83 -10.07 -7.18
CA LEU A 14 -18.21 -10.58 -7.01
C LEU A 14 -18.47 -11.14 -5.62
N ASP A 15 -17.44 -11.64 -4.94
CA ASP A 15 -17.59 -12.39 -3.69
C ASP A 15 -17.31 -11.55 -2.44
N VAL A 16 -16.68 -10.37 -2.58
CA VAL A 16 -16.36 -9.54 -1.42
C VAL A 16 -17.64 -9.04 -0.73
N PRO A 17 -17.86 -9.37 0.55
CA PRO A 17 -19.02 -8.86 1.29
C PRO A 17 -18.96 -7.33 1.40
N PRO A 18 -20.09 -6.62 1.23
CA PRO A 18 -20.12 -5.14 1.27
C PRO A 18 -19.52 -4.54 2.55
N GLU A 19 -19.71 -5.21 3.69
CA GLU A 19 -19.15 -4.80 4.98
C GLU A 19 -17.62 -4.94 5.00
N ASN A 20 -17.07 -6.00 4.39
CA ASN A 20 -15.63 -6.20 4.28
C ASN A 20 -14.99 -5.18 3.35
N LEU A 21 -15.67 -4.87 2.23
CA LEU A 21 -15.23 -3.82 1.31
C LEU A 21 -15.17 -2.46 2.03
N ARG A 22 -16.21 -2.07 2.75
CA ARG A 22 -16.23 -0.82 3.53
C ARG A 22 -15.11 -0.79 4.56
N LYS A 23 -14.97 -1.86 5.36
CA LYS A 23 -13.91 -1.98 6.37
C LYS A 23 -12.51 -1.86 5.76
N MET A 24 -12.30 -2.40 4.55
CA MET A 24 -11.05 -2.28 3.82
C MET A 24 -10.71 -0.81 3.54
N PHE A 25 -11.65 -0.04 3.02
CA PHE A 25 -11.48 1.38 2.73
C PHE A 25 -11.36 2.20 4.01
N ASP A 26 -12.16 1.92 5.03
CA ASP A 26 -12.12 2.62 6.31
C ASP A 26 -10.74 2.50 6.97
N ILE A 27 -10.18 1.30 7.00
CA ILE A 27 -8.89 1.05 7.66
C ILE A 27 -7.72 1.48 6.77
N ASN A 28 -7.69 1.09 5.50
CA ASN A 28 -6.51 1.28 4.67
C ASN A 28 -6.37 2.70 4.09
N LEU A 29 -7.45 3.49 4.08
CA LEU A 29 -7.46 4.83 3.50
C LEU A 29 -8.03 5.88 4.44
N LEU A 30 -9.29 5.73 4.88
CA LEU A 30 -9.97 6.80 5.63
C LEU A 30 -9.35 7.03 7.00
N SER A 31 -8.88 5.97 7.69
CA SER A 31 -8.16 6.13 8.96
C SER A 31 -6.87 6.95 8.80
N HIS A 32 -6.16 6.77 7.68
CA HIS A 32 -4.95 7.56 7.38
C HIS A 32 -5.29 9.03 7.15
N TRP A 33 -6.39 9.29 6.46
CA TRP A 33 -6.92 10.64 6.23
C TRP A 33 -7.26 11.32 7.56
N THR A 34 -8.07 10.65 8.38
CA THR A 34 -8.47 11.17 9.71
C THR A 34 -7.26 11.44 10.60
N ALA A 35 -6.29 10.53 10.63
CA ALA A 35 -5.07 10.74 11.41
C ALA A 35 -4.28 11.96 10.91
N VAL A 36 -4.19 12.19 9.59
CA VAL A 36 -3.54 13.38 9.05
C VAL A 36 -4.31 14.65 9.46
N GLN A 37 -5.63 14.65 9.39
CA GLN A 37 -6.45 15.78 9.80
C GLN A 37 -6.23 16.15 11.29
N GLU A 38 -6.04 15.16 12.15
CA GLU A 38 -5.80 15.36 13.57
C GLU A 38 -4.40 15.91 13.88
N PHE A 39 -3.37 15.38 13.25
CA PHE A 39 -1.98 15.71 13.59
C PHE A 39 -1.35 16.83 12.76
N LEU A 40 -1.86 17.07 11.56
CA LEU A 40 -1.27 18.04 10.62
C LEU A 40 -1.34 19.50 11.12
N PRO A 41 -2.43 19.99 11.76
CA PRO A 41 -2.51 21.37 12.24
C PRO A 41 -1.34 21.77 13.16
N ASP A 42 -0.99 20.89 14.09
CA ASP A 42 0.15 21.10 14.99
C ASP A 42 1.49 21.10 14.24
N MET A 43 1.65 20.22 13.25
CA MET A 43 2.86 20.20 12.44
C MET A 43 3.02 21.48 11.62
N ILE A 44 1.92 22.01 11.08
CA ILE A 44 1.90 23.31 10.37
C ILE A 44 2.29 24.44 11.31
N THR A 45 1.69 24.49 12.50
CA THR A 45 1.99 25.52 13.52
C THR A 45 3.47 25.52 13.92
N ARG A 46 4.02 24.34 14.17
CA ARG A 46 5.45 24.16 14.51
C ARG A 46 6.39 24.29 13.30
N ARG A 47 5.82 24.29 12.09
CA ARG A 47 6.57 24.19 10.83
C ARG A 47 7.55 23.01 10.80
N LYS A 48 7.19 21.91 11.46
CA LYS A 48 8.03 20.73 11.62
C LYS A 48 7.17 19.48 11.77
N GLY A 49 7.49 18.44 11.02
CA GLY A 49 6.81 17.16 11.09
C GLY A 49 7.29 16.18 10.02
N HIS A 50 6.90 14.93 10.18
CA HIS A 50 7.07 13.91 9.17
C HIS A 50 5.82 13.02 9.15
N ILE A 51 5.19 12.91 8.01
CA ILE A 51 4.05 12.03 7.77
C ILE A 51 4.50 10.90 6.87
N MET A 52 4.43 9.67 7.37
CA MET A 52 4.78 8.47 6.63
C MET A 52 3.55 7.58 6.48
N ALA A 53 3.29 7.11 5.26
CA ALA A 53 2.21 6.17 4.96
C ALA A 53 2.78 4.82 4.50
N VAL A 54 2.20 3.71 4.97
CA VAL A 54 2.55 2.36 4.50
C VAL A 54 1.54 1.90 3.44
N ALA A 55 1.96 2.00 2.19
CA ALA A 55 1.21 1.54 1.02
C ALA A 55 1.54 0.07 0.69
N SER A 56 1.85 -0.24 -0.55
CA SER A 56 2.26 -1.56 -1.04
C SER A 56 2.74 -1.45 -2.48
N LEU A 57 3.47 -2.42 -2.99
CA LEU A 57 3.67 -2.59 -4.44
C LEU A 57 2.35 -2.75 -5.20
N ALA A 58 1.29 -3.21 -4.52
CA ALA A 58 -0.08 -3.26 -5.05
C ALA A 58 -0.64 -1.87 -5.44
N SER A 59 0.00 -0.77 -5.02
CA SER A 59 -0.31 0.58 -5.51
C SER A 59 0.02 0.75 -7.00
N PHE A 60 1.00 0.01 -7.51
CA PHE A 60 1.45 0.08 -8.89
C PHE A 60 0.88 -1.04 -9.76
N VAL A 61 0.69 -2.23 -9.19
CA VAL A 61 0.21 -3.43 -9.88
C VAL A 61 -0.97 -4.00 -9.10
N ALA A 62 -2.18 -3.84 -9.65
CA ALA A 62 -3.35 -4.45 -9.04
C ALA A 62 -3.32 -5.98 -9.22
N LEU A 63 -3.74 -6.69 -8.18
CA LEU A 63 -3.72 -8.15 -8.12
C LEU A 63 -5.14 -8.71 -8.27
N ALA A 64 -5.30 -9.75 -9.08
CA ALA A 64 -6.51 -10.55 -9.08
C ALA A 64 -6.73 -11.15 -7.68
N GLY A 65 -7.99 -11.19 -7.21
CA GLY A 65 -8.31 -11.65 -5.86
C GLY A 65 -7.98 -10.67 -4.72
N ALA A 66 -7.46 -9.48 -5.03
CA ALA A 66 -7.18 -8.41 -4.07
C ALA A 66 -7.42 -7.03 -4.69
N VAL A 67 -8.50 -6.90 -5.46
CA VAL A 67 -8.82 -5.65 -6.17
C VAL A 67 -9.16 -4.53 -5.21
N ASP A 68 -9.92 -4.81 -4.16
CA ASP A 68 -10.27 -3.90 -3.08
C ASP A 68 -9.01 -3.39 -2.35
N TYR A 69 -8.13 -4.28 -1.94
CA TYR A 69 -6.84 -3.93 -1.32
C TYR A 69 -5.99 -3.05 -2.25
N SER A 70 -5.80 -3.48 -3.49
CA SER A 70 -5.00 -2.74 -4.48
C SER A 70 -5.58 -1.35 -4.74
N SER A 71 -6.92 -1.23 -4.78
CA SER A 71 -7.62 0.05 -4.92
C SER A 71 -7.33 0.98 -3.74
N THR A 72 -7.38 0.47 -2.50
CA THR A 72 -7.05 1.30 -1.32
C THR A 72 -5.60 1.76 -1.32
N LYS A 73 -4.66 0.90 -1.72
CA LYS A 73 -3.23 1.25 -1.75
C LYS A 73 -2.88 2.21 -2.90
N ALA A 74 -3.56 2.12 -4.03
CA ALA A 74 -3.45 3.11 -5.12
C ALA A 74 -4.05 4.47 -4.71
N ALA A 75 -5.20 4.46 -4.03
CA ALA A 75 -5.81 5.68 -3.49
C ALA A 75 -4.92 6.34 -2.43
N LEU A 76 -4.28 5.54 -1.55
CA LEU A 76 -3.35 6.05 -0.55
C LEU A 76 -2.11 6.72 -1.20
N MET A 77 -1.62 6.19 -2.31
CA MET A 77 -0.54 6.82 -3.08
C MET A 77 -0.98 8.19 -3.61
N ALA A 78 -2.15 8.28 -4.24
CA ALA A 78 -2.70 9.55 -4.72
C ALA A 78 -2.93 10.56 -3.58
N PHE A 79 -3.46 10.10 -2.44
CA PHE A 79 -3.59 10.93 -1.22
C PHE A 79 -2.25 11.51 -0.78
N HIS A 80 -1.21 10.68 -0.71
CA HIS A 80 0.13 11.10 -0.30
C HIS A 80 0.73 12.14 -1.26
N GLU A 81 0.58 11.94 -2.57
CA GLU A 81 1.03 12.88 -3.58
C GLU A 81 0.32 14.22 -3.45
N GLY A 82 -1.01 14.20 -3.31
CA GLY A 82 -1.84 15.39 -3.10
C GLY A 82 -1.46 16.15 -1.83
N LEU A 83 -1.32 15.45 -0.70
CA LEU A 83 -0.88 16.03 0.56
C LEU A 83 0.47 16.73 0.44
N THR A 84 1.42 16.12 -0.27
CA THR A 84 2.74 16.71 -0.50
C THR A 84 2.62 18.05 -1.27
N GLN A 85 1.73 18.12 -2.26
CA GLN A 85 1.48 19.37 -3.01
C GLN A 85 0.76 20.41 -2.16
N GLU A 86 -0.19 20.01 -1.33
CA GLU A 86 -0.87 20.93 -0.40
C GLU A 86 0.10 21.54 0.62
N LEU A 87 0.99 20.72 1.21
CA LEU A 87 2.02 21.19 2.14
C LEU A 87 2.90 22.27 1.50
N LYS A 88 3.31 22.08 0.26
CA LYS A 88 4.14 23.05 -0.49
C LYS A 88 3.36 24.30 -0.90
N HIS A 89 2.20 24.11 -1.50
CA HIS A 89 1.54 25.17 -2.26
C HIS A 89 0.35 25.82 -1.55
N ARG A 90 -0.32 25.11 -0.62
CA ARG A 90 -1.46 25.62 0.14
C ARG A 90 -1.03 26.05 1.54
N TYR A 91 -0.44 25.14 2.31
CA TYR A 91 -0.02 25.42 3.69
C TYR A 91 1.32 26.16 3.80
N LYS A 92 2.07 26.27 2.69
CA LYS A 92 3.40 26.94 2.67
C LYS A 92 4.38 26.37 3.71
N CYS A 93 4.33 25.06 3.92
CA CYS A 93 5.13 24.30 4.88
C CYS A 93 5.97 23.20 4.20
N PRO A 94 6.85 23.53 3.22
CA PRO A 94 7.64 22.51 2.50
C PRO A 94 8.66 21.76 3.37
N GLN A 95 8.92 22.24 4.59
CA GLN A 95 9.79 21.60 5.57
C GLN A 95 9.12 20.42 6.30
N ILE A 96 7.78 20.25 6.23
CA ILE A 96 7.11 19.04 6.70
C ILE A 96 7.39 17.94 5.69
N GLN A 97 8.04 16.88 6.16
CA GLN A 97 8.43 15.76 5.32
C GLN A 97 7.25 14.83 5.08
N THR A 98 7.19 14.25 3.88
CA THR A 98 6.23 13.21 3.55
C THR A 98 6.94 12.02 2.96
N SER A 99 6.64 10.82 3.44
CA SER A 99 7.17 9.57 2.91
C SER A 99 6.05 8.56 2.67
N ILE A 100 6.17 7.78 1.61
CA ILE A 100 5.30 6.64 1.36
C ILE A 100 6.14 5.40 1.11
N VAL A 101 5.81 4.32 1.81
CA VAL A 101 6.55 3.06 1.75
C VAL A 101 5.74 2.06 0.93
N HIS A 102 6.38 1.41 -0.02
CA HIS A 102 5.78 0.39 -0.86
C HIS A 102 6.49 -0.95 -0.62
N PRO A 103 6.12 -1.68 0.44
CA PRO A 103 6.69 -3.00 0.67
C PRO A 103 6.20 -4.00 -0.37
N ASN A 104 7.06 -4.95 -0.70
CA ASN A 104 6.66 -6.22 -1.29
C ASN A 104 5.98 -7.09 -0.24
N TRP A 105 5.67 -8.34 -0.58
CA TRP A 105 5.14 -9.31 0.38
C TRP A 105 5.97 -9.31 1.66
N THR A 106 5.33 -9.02 2.79
CA THR A 106 5.96 -8.92 4.11
C THR A 106 5.25 -9.86 5.06
N ARG A 107 5.98 -10.61 5.86
CA ARG A 107 5.42 -11.53 6.85
C ARG A 107 4.53 -10.75 7.84
N SER A 108 3.24 -11.10 7.85
CA SER A 108 2.19 -10.40 8.61
C SER A 108 0.92 -11.23 8.68
N ALA A 109 -0.09 -10.78 9.42
CA ALA A 109 -1.41 -11.39 9.42
C ALA A 109 -2.03 -11.47 8.02
N ILE A 110 -1.75 -10.49 7.14
CA ILE A 110 -2.24 -10.49 5.75
C ILE A 110 -1.65 -11.66 4.97
N THR A 111 -0.33 -11.84 5.00
CA THR A 111 0.37 -12.92 4.27
C THR A 111 0.18 -14.30 4.90
N SER A 112 -0.28 -14.35 6.15
CA SER A 112 -0.66 -15.60 6.83
C SER A 112 -2.08 -16.07 6.49
N HIS A 113 -2.88 -15.28 5.79
CA HIS A 113 -4.18 -15.71 5.28
C HIS A 113 -3.99 -16.91 4.33
N SER A 114 -4.73 -17.99 4.52
CA SER A 114 -4.49 -19.29 3.87
C SER A 114 -4.38 -19.21 2.34
N ALA A 115 -5.27 -18.46 1.69
CA ALA A 115 -5.28 -18.29 0.24
C ALA A 115 -4.03 -17.54 -0.26
N ILE A 116 -3.60 -16.49 0.45
CA ILE A 116 -2.41 -15.71 0.12
C ILE A 116 -1.15 -16.52 0.38
N ALA A 117 -1.06 -17.19 1.52
CA ALA A 117 0.09 -18.03 1.89
C ALA A 117 0.30 -19.17 0.88
N ALA A 118 -0.79 -19.82 0.44
CA ALA A 118 -0.72 -20.87 -0.58
C ALA A 118 -0.22 -20.32 -1.93
N GLY A 119 -0.73 -19.16 -2.36
CA GLY A 119 -0.29 -18.52 -3.59
C GLY A 119 1.16 -18.08 -3.54
N LEU A 120 1.62 -17.47 -2.45
CA LEU A 120 3.03 -17.09 -2.29
C LEU A 120 3.97 -18.29 -2.36
N LYS A 121 3.57 -19.40 -1.75
CA LYS A 121 4.33 -20.66 -1.83
C LYS A 121 4.38 -21.23 -3.24
N SER A 122 3.28 -21.13 -4.01
CA SER A 122 3.21 -21.69 -5.37
C SER A 122 4.15 -20.99 -6.36
N VAL A 123 4.49 -19.73 -6.13
CA VAL A 123 5.38 -18.93 -6.97
C VAL A 123 6.77 -18.69 -6.34
N ASP A 124 7.08 -19.38 -5.25
CA ASP A 124 8.33 -19.21 -4.50
C ASP A 124 8.65 -17.73 -4.19
N ALA A 125 7.64 -17.00 -3.75
CA ALA A 125 7.75 -15.57 -3.55
C ALA A 125 8.68 -15.25 -2.38
N LYS A 126 9.64 -14.35 -2.60
CA LYS A 126 10.46 -13.82 -1.51
C LYS A 126 9.60 -12.91 -0.62
N VAL A 127 9.46 -13.30 0.63
CA VAL A 127 8.75 -12.55 1.67
C VAL A 127 9.76 -11.77 2.51
N LEU A 128 9.49 -10.48 2.73
CA LEU A 128 10.32 -9.62 3.58
C LEU A 128 9.99 -9.86 5.05
N GLU A 129 10.97 -9.65 5.92
CA GLU A 129 10.75 -9.63 7.35
C GLU A 129 10.21 -8.25 7.79
N PRO A 130 9.26 -8.18 8.74
CA PRO A 130 8.74 -6.93 9.25
C PRO A 130 9.82 -6.00 9.80
N GLU A 131 10.84 -6.57 10.40
CA GLU A 131 11.99 -5.90 11.00
C GLU A 131 12.79 -5.12 9.93
N ASP A 132 13.02 -5.72 8.76
CA ASP A 132 13.74 -5.07 7.65
C ASP A 132 12.95 -3.88 7.11
N VAL A 133 11.63 -4.02 7.00
CA VAL A 133 10.73 -2.94 6.59
C VAL A 133 10.74 -1.82 7.61
N ALA A 134 10.63 -2.15 8.90
CA ALA A 134 10.65 -1.17 9.99
C ALA A 134 11.98 -0.42 10.07
N GLU A 135 13.12 -1.11 9.91
CA GLU A 135 14.45 -0.49 9.91
C GLU A 135 14.57 0.52 8.76
N ALA A 136 14.14 0.15 7.56
CA ALA A 136 14.17 1.06 6.40
C ALA A 136 13.29 2.30 6.62
N MET A 137 12.11 2.13 7.24
CA MET A 137 11.21 3.23 7.60
C MET A 137 11.84 4.16 8.65
N VAL A 138 12.41 3.60 9.72
CA VAL A 138 13.08 4.37 10.77
C VAL A 138 14.26 5.15 10.20
N ARG A 139 15.07 4.53 9.38
CA ARG A 139 16.19 5.19 8.69
C ARG A 139 15.71 6.39 7.86
N GLN A 140 14.63 6.24 7.07
CA GLN A 140 14.02 7.31 6.30
C GLN A 140 13.59 8.50 7.18
N ILE A 141 13.05 8.22 8.37
CA ILE A 141 12.62 9.24 9.33
C ILE A 141 13.82 9.94 9.98
N ILE A 142 14.82 9.17 10.44
CA ILE A 142 16.02 9.73 11.12
C ILE A 142 16.84 10.60 10.16
N GLU A 143 16.96 10.17 8.90
CA GLU A 143 17.67 10.91 7.86
C GLU A 143 16.85 12.09 7.30
N VAL A 144 15.62 12.30 7.81
CA VAL A 144 14.72 13.39 7.40
C VAL A 144 14.48 13.40 5.89
N LYS A 145 14.36 12.22 5.27
CA LYS A 145 14.14 12.05 3.84
C LYS A 145 12.66 12.00 3.51
N SER A 146 12.25 12.72 2.47
CA SER A 146 10.92 12.63 1.85
C SER A 146 10.94 11.68 0.65
N GLY A 147 9.75 11.30 0.19
CA GLY A 147 9.55 10.59 -1.07
C GLY A 147 9.14 9.14 -0.90
N GLN A 148 9.29 8.39 -2.00
CA GLN A 148 8.87 6.99 -2.06
C GLN A 148 10.01 6.05 -1.63
N LEU A 149 9.69 5.09 -0.77
CA LEU A 149 10.58 4.02 -0.35
C LEU A 149 10.06 2.70 -0.92
N ILE A 150 10.75 2.17 -1.93
CA ILE A 150 10.38 0.92 -2.60
C ILE A 150 11.16 -0.23 -1.98
N LEU A 151 10.47 -1.14 -1.32
CA LEU A 151 11.06 -2.34 -0.71
C LEU A 151 10.66 -3.58 -1.51
N GLY A 152 11.31 -3.72 -2.67
CA GLY A 152 11.04 -4.75 -3.66
C GLY A 152 11.69 -4.43 -5.00
N PRO A 153 11.15 -4.91 -6.13
CA PRO A 153 11.68 -4.57 -7.44
C PRO A 153 11.70 -3.06 -7.67
N ALA A 154 12.89 -2.48 -7.86
CA ALA A 154 13.08 -1.04 -7.99
C ALA A 154 12.31 -0.41 -9.17
N LEU A 155 12.01 -1.22 -10.18
CA LEU A 155 11.27 -0.80 -11.38
C LEU A 155 9.75 -0.83 -11.20
N ALA A 156 9.22 -1.26 -10.05
CA ALA A 156 7.77 -1.34 -9.82
C ALA A 156 7.02 -0.03 -10.12
N PRO A 157 7.52 1.17 -9.76
CA PRO A 157 6.85 2.43 -10.10
C PRO A 157 6.75 2.70 -11.60
N ILE A 158 7.67 2.15 -12.39
CA ILE A 158 7.73 2.37 -13.85
C ILE A 158 6.70 1.52 -14.60
N ILE A 159 6.17 0.47 -13.98
CA ILE A 159 5.23 -0.46 -14.63
C ILE A 159 4.06 0.30 -15.26
N ARG A 160 3.52 1.31 -14.59
CA ARG A 160 2.39 2.10 -15.11
C ARG A 160 2.74 2.99 -16.33
N ALA A 161 4.00 3.24 -16.58
CA ALA A 161 4.49 3.98 -17.74
C ALA A 161 4.78 3.07 -18.95
N LEU A 162 4.75 1.75 -18.78
CA LEU A 162 4.97 0.79 -19.84
C LEU A 162 3.76 0.72 -20.78
N PRO A 163 3.93 0.26 -22.05
CA PRO A 163 2.82 -0.05 -22.91
C PRO A 163 1.86 -1.06 -22.28
N LEU A 164 0.55 -0.91 -22.54
CA LEU A 164 -0.50 -1.70 -21.87
C LEU A 164 -0.27 -3.21 -21.97
N TRP A 165 0.11 -3.71 -23.14
CA TRP A 165 0.37 -5.13 -23.36
C TRP A 165 1.48 -5.69 -22.45
N LEU A 166 2.50 -4.88 -22.15
CA LEU A 166 3.58 -5.28 -21.25
C LEU A 166 3.13 -5.22 -19.77
N GLN A 167 2.30 -4.24 -19.43
CA GLN A 167 1.66 -4.20 -18.09
C GLN A 167 0.77 -5.42 -17.86
N GLU A 168 0.04 -5.88 -18.88
CA GLU A 168 -0.81 -7.08 -18.80
C GLU A 168 0.02 -8.34 -18.57
N LEU A 169 1.12 -8.54 -19.30
CA LEU A 169 2.03 -9.66 -19.05
C LEU A 169 2.54 -9.71 -17.61
N ILE A 170 2.86 -8.54 -17.03
CA ILE A 170 3.30 -8.46 -15.64
C ILE A 170 2.15 -8.83 -14.69
N ARG A 171 0.93 -8.34 -14.94
CA ARG A 171 -0.24 -8.67 -14.11
C ARG A 171 -0.60 -10.15 -14.19
N ASP A 172 -0.55 -10.72 -15.39
CA ASP A 172 -0.85 -12.13 -15.63
C ASP A 172 0.13 -13.03 -14.87
N SER A 173 1.42 -12.67 -14.82
CA SER A 173 2.41 -13.39 -14.04
C SER A 173 2.11 -13.40 -12.52
N GLN A 174 1.31 -12.47 -12.03
CA GLN A 174 0.93 -12.34 -10.63
C GLN A 174 -0.52 -12.79 -10.36
N ALA A 175 -1.28 -13.16 -11.38
CA ALA A 175 -2.72 -13.43 -11.28
C ALA A 175 -3.06 -14.57 -10.29
N ASN A 176 -2.17 -15.54 -10.13
CA ASN A 176 -2.39 -16.71 -9.27
C ASN A 176 -1.82 -16.56 -7.87
N VAL A 177 -1.17 -15.44 -7.55
CA VAL A 177 -0.57 -15.23 -6.21
C VAL A 177 -1.63 -15.04 -5.14
N VAL A 178 -2.75 -14.40 -5.46
CA VAL A 178 -3.90 -14.28 -4.58
C VAL A 178 -5.03 -15.13 -5.13
N ASN A 179 -5.08 -16.39 -4.72
CA ASN A 179 -6.22 -17.24 -5.04
C ASN A 179 -7.36 -16.84 -4.12
N GLY A 180 -8.25 -15.94 -4.58
CA GLY A 180 -9.54 -15.73 -3.95
C GLY A 180 -10.19 -17.11 -3.73
N ASN A 181 -10.95 -17.28 -2.65
CA ASN A 181 -11.75 -18.48 -2.44
C ASN A 181 -12.66 -18.66 -3.65
N GLY A 182 -12.13 -19.29 -4.69
CA GLY A 182 -12.95 -19.81 -5.74
C GLY A 182 -13.94 -20.71 -5.04
N SER A 183 -15.18 -20.31 -4.97
CA SER A 183 -16.26 -21.22 -4.65
C SER A 183 -16.02 -22.45 -5.51
N THR A 184 -15.76 -23.58 -4.92
CA THR A 184 -16.17 -24.84 -5.45
C THR A 184 -17.71 -24.77 -5.54
N ALA A 185 -18.22 -23.97 -6.46
CA ALA A 185 -19.54 -24.10 -6.98
C ALA A 185 -19.47 -25.42 -7.78
N GLY A 186 -19.61 -26.52 -7.06
CA GLY A 186 -19.94 -27.79 -7.63
C GLY A 186 -21.25 -27.64 -8.38
N GLY A 187 -21.21 -28.25 -9.53
CA GLY A 187 -22.12 -28.49 -10.58
C GLY A 187 -23.59 -28.57 -10.35
#